data_b2eec0beaf8e4de266ebf0d3e71b5fdf
#
_entry.id   b2eec0beaf8e4de266ebf0d3e71b5fdf
#
_cell.length_a   1.000
_cell.length_b   1.000
_cell.length_c   1.000
_cell.angle_alpha   90.00
_cell.angle_beta   90.00
_cell.angle_gamma   90.00
#
_symmetry.space_group_name_H-M   'P 1'
#
loop_
_entity.id
_entity.type
_entity.pdbx_description
1 polymer ?
#
loop_
_entity_poly.entity_id
_entity_poly.type
_entity_poly.pdbx_seq_one_letter_code
_entity_poly.pdbx_strand_id
1 'polypeptide(L)'
;MKKNTKRILVTCAAAAFTMGTAMMSYAAYGWQQEDGQWHYYDKNGDRVTDEWKRSGNNWYWLDENGDMAVSQLVQDDDEYYYVNETGVMVANQWRELENEDADDDESDTSWYYFGPNGKAYTASDSGKTTFKTIVRADGQSKKYAFDEDGKMLYGWVNEESERQTGDDAWKNGVYYLGEAGDGAMRANEWAWLEAEDEEQDDDDFEDHYWFYFKSNGKKSADTKKTINGRKYLFEEGGNAVFNWISTPGNAATPSDKFYSQPSDSWLSTGWFKTVPGEDQDPEGYRDGEECWFYADKDGEIVKGEIKRIKGEYYAFDEYGKMLEGLYKMSVNDSKIQSWEEIESEDDMPEPDEAWAVYYFGGAKDGTMKTGKATIELDGEKFTFNFRKSGEDRGQGFNGIDDGNIYFQGKLQKADSDEKLKVVEWNGDEDSGDYLVNTSGKIQKKKKNAKDADDRYYCTDSKGRVTRVG
;
A
#
# COMPACT_ATOMS: atom_id res chain seq x y z
N MET A 1 20.12 28.60 41.27
CA MET A 1 19.03 28.87 40.34
C MET A 1 17.74 28.57 41.11
N LYS A 2 16.85 29.54 41.28
CA LYS A 2 15.57 29.31 41.99
C LYS A 2 14.68 28.48 41.08
N LYS A 3 14.35 27.23 41.50
CA LYS A 3 13.31 26.41 40.82
C LYS A 3 11.94 27.08 41.05
N ASN A 4 11.23 27.40 39.98
CA ASN A 4 9.85 27.86 40.06
C ASN A 4 8.96 26.63 40.25
N THR A 5 8.45 26.44 41.47
CA THR A 5 7.42 25.45 41.76
C THR A 5 6.10 25.95 41.18
N LYS A 6 5.66 25.34 40.07
CA LYS A 6 4.31 25.58 39.52
C LYS A 6 3.29 24.89 40.43
N ARG A 7 2.36 25.66 40.98
CA ARG A 7 1.25 25.14 41.80
C ARG A 7 0.07 24.80 40.93
N ILE A 8 -0.33 23.53 40.90
CA ILE A 8 -1.59 23.09 40.34
C ILE A 8 -2.60 23.04 41.51
N LEU A 9 -3.54 23.96 41.53
CA LEU A 9 -4.57 24.05 42.57
C LEU A 9 -5.88 23.50 41.99
N VAL A 10 -6.28 22.31 42.42
CA VAL A 10 -7.61 21.76 42.15
C VAL A 10 -8.51 22.04 43.34
N THR A 11 -9.50 22.88 43.17
CA THR A 11 -10.50 23.17 44.21
C THR A 11 -11.60 22.12 44.22
N CYS A 12 -11.56 21.17 45.15
CA CYS A 12 -12.68 20.25 45.42
C CYS A 12 -13.16 20.37 46.86
N ALA A 13 -14.49 20.25 47.04
CA ALA A 13 -15.21 20.40 48.30
C ALA A 13 -14.79 19.36 49.35
N ALA A 14 -14.53 19.83 50.59
CA ALA A 14 -14.09 19.04 51.72
C ALA A 14 -15.16 18.06 52.22
N ALA A 15 -14.81 16.78 52.30
CA ALA A 15 -15.55 15.77 53.07
C ALA A 15 -14.97 15.69 54.50
N ALA A 16 -15.81 15.91 55.52
CA ALA A 16 -15.40 15.92 56.91
C ALA A 16 -15.04 14.52 57.42
N PHE A 17 -13.80 14.31 57.81
CA PHE A 17 -13.37 13.14 58.61
C PHE A 17 -13.53 13.39 60.10
N THR A 18 -14.27 12.52 60.81
CA THR A 18 -14.29 12.50 62.26
C THR A 18 -13.25 11.53 62.80
N MET A 19 -12.07 12.02 63.15
CA MET A 19 -11.20 11.31 64.08
C MET A 19 -11.40 11.94 65.47
N GLY A 20 -11.56 11.09 66.47
CA GLY A 20 -11.91 11.51 67.81
C GLY A 20 -10.88 12.45 68.44
N THR A 21 -11.39 13.55 69.07
CA THR A 21 -10.63 14.55 69.78
C THR A 21 -10.18 14.00 71.15
N ALA A 22 -8.86 14.04 71.44
CA ALA A 22 -8.32 14.04 72.80
C ALA A 22 -7.51 15.30 72.96
N MET A 23 -8.05 16.27 73.73
CA MET A 23 -7.27 17.40 74.16
C MET A 23 -6.36 16.99 75.37
N MET A 24 -5.05 17.16 75.18
CA MET A 24 -4.13 17.37 76.31
C MET A 24 -2.96 18.25 75.88
N SER A 25 -2.73 19.32 76.66
CA SER A 25 -1.63 20.25 76.49
C SER A 25 -0.30 19.62 76.96
N TYR A 26 0.44 19.13 75.99
CA TYR A 26 1.91 18.93 75.95
C TYR A 26 2.31 19.10 74.52
N ALA A 27 3.57 19.50 74.30
CA ALA A 27 4.08 19.58 72.89
C ALA A 27 3.56 18.40 72.08
N ALA A 28 2.58 18.68 71.22
CA ALA A 28 1.80 17.64 70.60
C ALA A 28 2.68 16.99 69.55
N TYR A 29 3.07 15.76 69.78
CA TYR A 29 3.76 14.91 68.78
C TYR A 29 2.73 14.14 67.95
N GLY A 30 2.90 14.14 66.65
CA GLY A 30 2.04 13.41 65.75
C GLY A 30 0.98 14.28 65.05
N TRP A 31 -0.06 13.62 64.51
CA TRP A 31 -1.14 14.28 63.78
C TRP A 31 -2.04 15.14 64.73
N GLN A 32 -2.27 16.38 64.33
CA GLN A 32 -3.14 17.35 65.02
C GLN A 32 -4.04 18.03 64.03
N GLN A 33 -5.29 18.33 64.40
CA GLN A 33 -6.21 19.08 63.53
C GLN A 33 -6.39 20.49 64.15
N GLU A 34 -6.07 21.52 63.40
CA GLU A 34 -6.17 22.94 63.79
C GLU A 34 -6.96 23.66 62.68
N ASP A 35 -7.99 24.38 63.03
CA ASP A 35 -8.85 25.16 62.13
C ASP A 35 -9.39 24.38 60.92
N GLY A 36 -9.60 23.06 61.10
CA GLY A 36 -10.08 22.15 60.03
C GLY A 36 -9.00 21.54 59.17
N GLN A 37 -7.75 21.97 59.29
CA GLN A 37 -6.60 21.43 58.58
C GLN A 37 -5.83 20.43 59.44
N TRP A 38 -5.24 19.38 58.80
CA TRP A 38 -4.39 18.43 59.48
C TRP A 38 -2.93 18.80 59.34
N HIS A 39 -2.19 18.79 60.50
CA HIS A 39 -0.77 19.04 60.62
C HIS A 39 -0.08 17.88 61.29
N TYR A 40 1.22 17.76 61.09
CA TYR A 40 2.04 16.80 61.82
C TYR A 40 3.16 17.53 62.59
N TYR A 41 3.26 17.21 63.84
CA TYR A 41 4.29 17.76 64.72
C TYR A 41 5.37 16.70 65.02
N ASP A 42 6.64 17.08 64.94
CA ASP A 42 7.76 16.22 65.27
C ASP A 42 7.89 16.02 66.82
N LYS A 43 8.91 15.27 67.26
CA LYS A 43 9.15 15.00 68.68
C LYS A 43 9.56 16.24 69.48
N ASN A 44 10.02 17.28 68.83
CA ASN A 44 10.40 18.55 69.49
C ASN A 44 9.18 19.49 69.56
N GLY A 45 8.07 19.15 68.95
CA GLY A 45 6.90 19.99 68.85
C GLY A 45 6.94 20.97 67.67
N ASP A 46 7.85 20.78 66.74
CA ASP A 46 7.95 21.61 65.55
C ASP A 46 7.02 21.05 64.45
N ARG A 47 6.34 21.97 63.72
CA ARG A 47 5.47 21.61 62.59
C ARG A 47 6.31 21.11 61.39
N VAL A 48 5.98 19.94 60.89
CA VAL A 48 6.67 19.33 59.75
C VAL A 48 6.13 19.94 58.48
N THR A 49 7.00 20.27 57.52
CA THR A 49 6.71 20.81 56.19
C THR A 49 7.46 20.04 55.11
N ASP A 50 6.96 20.04 53.90
CA ASP A 50 7.59 19.45 52.74
C ASP A 50 8.06 17.99 52.95
N GLU A 51 7.22 17.17 53.61
CA GLU A 51 7.62 15.82 53.96
C GLU A 51 6.44 14.84 54.03
N TRP A 52 6.71 13.60 53.58
CA TRP A 52 5.78 12.50 53.72
C TRP A 52 5.70 11.97 55.15
N LYS A 53 4.49 11.87 55.68
CA LYS A 53 4.22 11.22 56.95
C LYS A 53 3.28 10.04 56.82
N ARG A 54 3.61 8.96 57.55
CA ARG A 54 2.83 7.73 57.52
C ARG A 54 1.85 7.69 58.75
N SER A 55 0.60 7.31 58.44
CA SER A 55 -0.37 6.94 59.47
C SER A 55 -1.01 5.62 59.10
N GLY A 56 -0.84 4.59 59.93
CA GLY A 56 -1.24 3.24 59.61
C GLY A 56 -0.54 2.70 58.36
N ASN A 57 -1.30 2.35 57.33
CA ASN A 57 -0.78 1.89 56.05
C ASN A 57 -0.72 2.99 54.98
N ASN A 58 -1.18 4.19 55.31
CA ASN A 58 -1.32 5.29 54.40
C ASN A 58 -0.20 6.31 54.53
N TRP A 59 0.17 6.94 53.42
CA TRP A 59 1.11 8.05 53.34
C TRP A 59 0.35 9.34 53.06
N TYR A 60 0.80 10.45 53.66
CA TYR A 60 0.22 11.79 53.60
C TYR A 60 1.34 12.81 53.38
N TRP A 61 1.11 13.78 52.54
CA TRP A 61 2.05 14.87 52.30
C TRP A 61 1.70 16.08 53.12
N LEU A 62 2.69 16.68 53.77
CA LEU A 62 2.62 18.00 54.39
C LEU A 62 3.25 18.99 53.44
N ASP A 63 2.54 20.04 53.04
CA ASP A 63 3.01 21.08 52.14
C ASP A 63 4.02 22.04 52.82
N GLU A 64 4.44 23.09 52.11
CA GLU A 64 5.37 24.11 52.60
C GLU A 64 4.86 24.85 53.85
N ASN A 65 3.54 24.88 54.06
CA ASN A 65 2.91 25.47 55.24
C ASN A 65 2.71 24.44 56.36
N GLY A 66 3.00 23.19 56.13
CA GLY A 66 2.75 22.07 56.99
C GLY A 66 1.30 21.61 57.03
N ASP A 67 0.50 22.03 56.08
CA ASP A 67 -0.87 21.58 55.89
C ASP A 67 -0.90 20.23 55.13
N MET A 68 -1.77 19.29 55.57
CA MET A 68 -1.94 18.03 54.87
C MET A 68 -2.57 18.29 53.50
N ALA A 69 -1.87 17.92 52.45
CA ALA A 69 -2.33 18.02 51.09
C ALA A 69 -3.52 17.09 50.81
N VAL A 70 -4.52 17.56 50.05
CA VAL A 70 -5.70 16.79 49.62
C VAL A 70 -6.03 17.10 48.16
N SER A 71 -6.49 16.08 47.40
CA SER A 71 -6.95 16.20 46.03
C SER A 71 -5.97 16.96 45.13
N GLN A 72 -4.67 16.67 45.22
CA GLN A 72 -3.66 17.39 44.44
C GLN A 72 -2.48 16.51 44.00
N LEU A 73 -1.84 16.92 42.94
CA LEU A 73 -0.55 16.41 42.52
C LEU A 73 0.54 17.01 43.42
N VAL A 74 1.41 16.13 43.91
CA VAL A 74 2.55 16.50 44.78
C VAL A 74 3.83 16.22 44.01
N GLN A 75 4.71 17.19 43.93
CA GLN A 75 6.06 17.00 43.41
C GLN A 75 7.04 16.97 44.60
N ASP A 76 7.73 15.83 44.76
CA ASP A 76 8.77 15.62 45.75
C ASP A 76 10.07 15.27 45.01
N ASP A 77 11.04 16.17 45.05
CA ASP A 77 12.20 16.19 44.15
C ASP A 77 11.78 16.19 42.65
N ASP A 78 12.19 15.18 41.89
CA ASP A 78 11.86 15.01 40.50
C ASP A 78 10.74 13.94 40.26
N GLU A 79 10.02 13.57 41.36
CA GLU A 79 9.00 12.53 41.31
C GLU A 79 7.61 13.10 41.59
N TYR A 80 6.59 12.58 40.87
CA TYR A 80 5.21 13.02 41.05
C TYR A 80 4.39 11.97 41.77
N TYR A 81 3.51 12.43 42.67
CA TYR A 81 2.58 11.65 43.47
C TYR A 81 1.20 12.31 43.45
N TYR A 82 0.17 11.57 43.76
CA TYR A 82 -1.16 12.14 43.96
C TYR A 82 -1.73 11.74 45.32
N VAL A 83 -2.27 12.71 46.02
CA VAL A 83 -3.06 12.49 47.22
C VAL A 83 -4.54 12.71 46.94
N ASN A 84 -5.37 11.78 47.38
CA ASN A 84 -6.81 11.81 47.15
C ASN A 84 -7.52 12.84 48.06
N GLU A 85 -8.87 12.87 47.99
CA GLU A 85 -9.72 13.76 48.79
C GLU A 85 -9.58 13.57 50.32
N THR A 86 -9.00 12.48 50.77
CA THR A 86 -8.72 12.21 52.17
C THR A 86 -7.24 12.41 52.54
N GLY A 87 -6.45 12.92 51.61
CA GLY A 87 -5.01 13.14 51.75
C GLY A 87 -4.16 11.87 51.60
N VAL A 88 -4.75 10.73 51.30
CA VAL A 88 -4.03 9.45 51.17
C VAL A 88 -3.33 9.40 49.80
N MET A 89 -2.03 9.05 49.82
CA MET A 89 -1.25 8.80 48.63
C MET A 89 -1.86 7.68 47.81
N VAL A 90 -2.06 7.91 46.50
CA VAL A 90 -2.61 6.97 45.55
C VAL A 90 -1.52 6.02 45.01
N ALA A 91 -1.82 4.74 44.87
CA ALA A 91 -0.91 3.76 44.29
C ALA A 91 -1.67 2.71 43.46
N ASN A 92 -1.03 2.18 42.39
CA ASN A 92 -1.60 1.23 41.44
C ASN A 92 -2.91 1.71 40.80
N GLN A 93 -3.01 2.98 40.46
CA GLN A 93 -4.25 3.57 39.96
C GLN A 93 -3.98 4.64 38.91
N TRP A 94 -4.93 4.74 38.00
CA TRP A 94 -5.07 5.86 37.09
C TRP A 94 -5.73 7.05 37.78
N ARG A 95 -5.32 8.27 37.40
CA ARG A 95 -5.97 9.52 37.74
C ARG A 95 -6.03 10.43 36.55
N GLU A 96 -7.21 10.96 36.31
CA GLU A 96 -7.45 12.05 35.38
C GLU A 96 -7.42 13.35 36.13
N LEU A 97 -6.64 14.29 35.66
CA LEU A 97 -6.44 15.61 36.30
C LEU A 97 -6.65 16.69 35.23
N GLU A 98 -7.15 17.85 35.62
CA GLU A 98 -7.24 19.01 34.74
C GLU A 98 -5.87 19.39 34.21
N ASN A 99 -5.80 19.72 32.91
CA ASN A 99 -4.60 20.19 32.25
C ASN A 99 -4.73 21.71 32.05
N GLU A 100 -4.37 22.49 33.08
CA GLU A 100 -4.54 23.95 33.08
C GLU A 100 -3.66 24.67 32.04
N ASP A 101 -2.62 24.01 31.56
CA ASP A 101 -1.66 24.51 30.57
C ASP A 101 -1.90 23.86 29.17
N ALA A 102 -3.11 23.30 28.90
CA ALA A 102 -3.41 22.68 27.63
C ALA A 102 -3.40 23.71 26.48
N ASP A 103 -2.66 23.40 25.43
CA ASP A 103 -2.73 24.11 24.15
C ASP A 103 -3.97 23.65 23.34
N ASP A 104 -4.29 24.36 22.27
CA ASP A 104 -5.48 24.09 21.45
C ASP A 104 -5.56 22.65 20.91
N ASP A 105 -4.41 21.99 20.71
CA ASP A 105 -4.28 20.61 20.23
C ASP A 105 -4.20 19.57 21.36
N GLU A 106 -4.32 19.99 22.61
CA GLU A 106 -4.24 19.12 23.77
C GLU A 106 -5.61 18.90 24.42
N SER A 107 -5.73 17.79 25.13
CA SER A 107 -6.93 17.53 25.95
C SER A 107 -6.94 18.39 27.17
N ASP A 108 -8.13 18.88 27.55
CA ASP A 108 -8.38 19.64 28.82
C ASP A 108 -8.02 18.81 30.05
N THR A 109 -7.80 17.50 29.90
CA THR A 109 -7.41 16.61 30.99
C THR A 109 -6.19 15.79 30.61
N SER A 110 -5.36 15.47 31.60
CA SER A 110 -4.22 14.56 31.49
C SER A 110 -4.38 13.35 32.38
N TRP A 111 -3.99 12.19 31.87
CA TRP A 111 -4.02 10.94 32.62
C TRP A 111 -2.66 10.61 33.21
N TYR A 112 -2.63 10.21 34.48
CA TYR A 112 -1.45 9.75 35.18
C TYR A 112 -1.66 8.33 35.68
N TYR A 113 -0.60 7.52 35.72
CA TYR A 113 -0.62 6.26 36.44
C TYR A 113 0.38 6.23 37.55
N PHE A 114 -0.12 6.09 38.77
CA PHE A 114 0.70 5.96 39.97
C PHE A 114 1.01 4.50 40.22
N GLY A 115 2.29 4.15 40.22
CA GLY A 115 2.77 2.78 40.38
C GLY A 115 2.58 2.26 41.83
N PRO A 116 3.10 1.05 42.13
CA PRO A 116 2.89 0.40 43.43
C PRO A 116 3.54 1.17 44.59
N ASN A 117 4.51 2.02 44.34
CA ASN A 117 5.18 2.88 45.32
C ASN A 117 4.59 4.30 45.39
N GLY A 118 3.48 4.55 44.67
CA GLY A 118 2.84 5.86 44.63
C GLY A 118 3.45 6.84 43.62
N LYS A 119 4.62 6.56 43.04
CA LYS A 119 5.24 7.43 42.05
C LYS A 119 4.49 7.33 40.72
N ALA A 120 4.27 8.47 40.06
CA ALA A 120 3.82 8.50 38.69
C ALA A 120 4.84 7.82 37.76
N TYR A 121 4.35 7.14 36.74
CA TYR A 121 5.23 6.72 35.68
C TYR A 121 5.57 7.94 34.78
N THR A 122 6.84 8.09 34.46
CA THR A 122 7.39 9.18 33.66
C THR A 122 8.18 8.62 32.48
N ALA A 123 8.57 9.46 31.54
CA ALA A 123 9.54 9.15 30.52
C ALA A 123 10.85 8.64 31.11
N SER A 124 11.61 7.93 30.31
CA SER A 124 12.94 7.46 30.71
C SER A 124 14.00 8.51 30.42
N ASP A 125 14.99 8.66 31.31
CA ASP A 125 16.18 9.50 31.10
C ASP A 125 17.01 9.13 29.85
N SER A 126 16.66 8.03 29.18
CA SER A 126 17.37 7.57 27.96
C SER A 126 17.08 8.43 26.73
N GLY A 127 16.14 9.36 26.78
CA GLY A 127 15.67 10.16 25.65
C GLY A 127 14.97 9.33 24.59
N LYS A 128 14.49 8.11 24.92
CA LYS A 128 13.75 7.24 24.03
C LYS A 128 12.40 6.86 24.61
N THR A 129 11.40 6.74 23.73
CA THR A 129 10.07 6.28 24.12
C THR A 129 10.13 4.90 24.76
N THR A 130 9.73 4.82 26.01
CA THR A 130 9.65 3.59 26.79
C THR A 130 8.22 3.31 27.18
N PHE A 131 7.87 2.03 27.25
CA PHE A 131 6.50 1.61 27.53
C PHE A 131 6.40 0.89 28.86
N LYS A 132 5.39 1.27 29.65
CA LYS A 132 4.99 0.57 30.87
C LYS A 132 3.80 -0.34 30.55
N THR A 133 3.86 -1.57 31.02
CA THR A 133 2.73 -2.51 30.90
C THR A 133 1.81 -2.35 32.08
N ILE A 134 0.56 -1.98 31.86
CA ILE A 134 -0.45 -1.75 32.89
C ILE A 134 -1.63 -2.68 32.62
N VAL A 135 -2.13 -3.31 33.67
CA VAL A 135 -3.31 -4.15 33.62
C VAL A 135 -4.55 -3.26 33.75
N ARG A 136 -5.44 -3.30 32.77
CA ARG A 136 -6.70 -2.56 32.77
C ARG A 136 -7.74 -3.23 33.69
N ALA A 137 -8.82 -2.53 33.95
CA ALA A 137 -9.92 -3.04 34.77
C ALA A 137 -10.60 -4.30 34.17
N ASP A 138 -10.52 -4.50 32.84
CA ASP A 138 -11.00 -5.67 32.13
C ASP A 138 -10.03 -6.87 32.19
N GLY A 139 -8.90 -6.73 32.87
CA GLY A 139 -7.87 -7.73 33.02
C GLY A 139 -6.87 -7.81 31.83
N GLN A 140 -7.03 -7.00 30.79
CA GLN A 140 -6.09 -6.95 29.68
C GLN A 140 -4.84 -6.13 30.03
N SER A 141 -3.67 -6.62 29.62
CA SER A 141 -2.43 -5.88 29.73
C SER A 141 -2.20 -5.04 28.45
N LYS A 142 -2.06 -3.73 28.61
CA LYS A 142 -1.74 -2.80 27.54
C LYS A 142 -0.45 -2.04 27.86
N LYS A 143 0.17 -1.48 26.86
CA LYS A 143 1.40 -0.67 26.99
C LYS A 143 1.06 0.79 26.84
N TYR A 144 1.64 1.61 27.70
CA TYR A 144 1.44 3.06 27.75
C TYR A 144 2.81 3.75 27.83
N ALA A 145 2.90 4.94 27.30
CA ALA A 145 4.05 5.82 27.44
C ALA A 145 3.63 7.10 28.16
N PHE A 146 4.59 7.74 28.79
CA PHE A 146 4.39 8.94 29.57
C PHE A 146 5.49 9.97 29.23
N ASP A 147 5.19 11.25 29.38
CA ASP A 147 6.16 12.33 29.24
C ASP A 147 7.02 12.48 30.51
N GLU A 148 7.87 13.52 30.56
CA GLU A 148 8.74 13.81 31.69
C GLU A 148 7.95 14.23 32.94
N ASP A 149 6.78 14.85 32.76
CA ASP A 149 5.89 15.29 33.82
C ASP A 149 4.92 14.20 34.32
N GLY A 150 4.96 13.00 33.68
CA GLY A 150 4.12 11.86 34.04
C GLY A 150 2.76 11.86 33.39
N LYS A 151 2.49 12.75 32.42
CA LYS A 151 1.26 12.74 31.65
C LYS A 151 1.31 11.57 30.65
N MET A 152 0.22 10.83 30.54
CA MET A 152 0.08 9.75 29.58
C MET A 152 0.07 10.31 28.15
N LEU A 153 0.95 9.79 27.30
CA LEU A 153 0.99 10.13 25.88
C LEU A 153 -0.14 9.43 25.12
N TYR A 154 -0.68 10.10 24.10
CA TYR A 154 -1.74 9.63 23.21
C TYR A 154 -1.53 10.17 21.79
N GLY A 155 -2.30 9.65 20.82
CA GLY A 155 -2.15 10.03 19.42
C GLY A 155 -0.83 9.54 18.83
N TRP A 156 -0.29 10.29 17.90
CA TRP A 156 1.00 10.03 17.28
C TRP A 156 2.15 10.45 18.19
N VAL A 157 3.14 9.56 18.36
CA VAL A 157 4.30 9.77 19.22
C VAL A 157 5.58 9.35 18.49
N ASN A 158 6.63 10.16 18.60
CA ASN A 158 7.94 9.87 18.01
C ASN A 158 8.79 8.89 18.87
N GLU A 159 10.05 8.69 18.53
CA GLU A 159 10.97 7.82 19.30
C GLU A 159 11.51 8.49 20.58
N GLU A 160 11.34 9.79 20.73
CA GLU A 160 11.85 10.63 21.81
C GLU A 160 10.82 10.91 22.92
N SER A 161 9.67 10.22 22.93
CA SER A 161 8.56 10.42 23.85
C SER A 161 7.86 11.77 23.71
N GLU A 162 7.86 12.32 22.50
CA GLU A 162 7.16 13.56 22.20
C GLU A 162 5.90 13.27 21.37
N ARG A 163 4.79 13.85 21.77
CA ARG A 163 3.55 13.81 21.01
C ARG A 163 3.70 14.64 19.74
N GLN A 164 3.25 14.12 18.63
CA GLN A 164 3.22 14.80 17.35
C GLN A 164 1.81 15.30 17.08
N THR A 165 1.67 16.57 16.71
CA THR A 165 0.42 17.28 16.45
C THR A 165 0.44 17.95 15.08
N GLY A 166 -0.72 18.43 14.60
CA GLY A 166 -0.88 19.05 13.29
C GLY A 166 -0.83 18.04 12.13
N ASP A 167 -0.88 18.54 10.92
CA ASP A 167 -1.10 17.77 9.69
C ASP A 167 -0.01 16.73 9.40
N ASP A 168 1.23 16.99 9.79
CA ASP A 168 2.34 16.06 9.63
C ASP A 168 2.53 15.08 10.82
N ALA A 169 1.63 15.08 11.78
CA ALA A 169 1.73 14.21 12.96
C ALA A 169 1.89 12.73 12.59
N TRP A 170 1.14 12.26 11.60
CA TRP A 170 1.19 10.90 11.11
C TRP A 170 2.47 10.57 10.33
N LYS A 171 3.09 11.56 9.67
CA LYS A 171 4.38 11.40 8.98
C LYS A 171 5.51 11.25 10.01
N ASN A 172 5.54 12.12 11.01
CA ASN A 172 6.61 12.20 12.03
C ASN A 172 6.45 11.16 13.15
N GLY A 173 5.22 10.79 13.50
CA GLY A 173 4.93 9.80 14.53
C GLY A 173 5.41 8.40 14.16
N VAL A 174 5.95 7.67 15.13
CA VAL A 174 6.43 6.28 14.98
C VAL A 174 5.47 5.30 15.63
N TYR A 175 4.80 5.72 16.68
CA TYR A 175 3.82 4.96 17.45
C TYR A 175 2.47 5.68 17.41
N TYR A 176 1.39 4.93 17.51
CA TYR A 176 0.06 5.47 17.75
C TYR A 176 -0.49 4.90 19.06
N LEU A 177 -0.79 5.79 19.98
CA LEU A 177 -1.17 5.44 21.36
C LEU A 177 -2.67 5.65 21.64
N GLY A 178 -3.51 5.47 20.63
CA GLY A 178 -4.96 5.67 20.78
C GLY A 178 -5.32 7.13 21.03
N GLU A 179 -6.58 7.35 21.40
CA GLU A 179 -7.11 8.67 21.71
C GLU A 179 -6.72 9.14 23.13
N ALA A 180 -6.94 10.41 23.44
CA ALA A 180 -6.59 11.04 24.73
C ALA A 180 -7.07 10.26 25.97
N GLY A 181 -8.23 9.62 25.92
CA GLY A 181 -8.77 8.79 27.01
C GLY A 181 -8.34 7.32 26.99
N ASP A 182 -7.66 6.84 25.92
CA ASP A 182 -7.20 5.45 25.82
C ASP A 182 -5.69 5.31 26.07
N GLY A 183 -4.84 6.06 25.38
CA GLY A 183 -3.38 6.04 25.53
C GLY A 183 -2.70 4.71 25.24
N ALA A 184 -3.45 3.67 24.86
CA ALA A 184 -2.92 2.33 24.67
C ALA A 184 -2.18 2.20 23.33
N MET A 185 -0.92 1.75 23.37
CA MET A 185 -0.10 1.51 22.18
C MET A 185 -0.76 0.50 21.25
N ARG A 186 -0.98 0.88 20.00
CA ARG A 186 -1.37 -0.03 18.93
C ARG A 186 -0.19 -0.95 18.58
N ALA A 187 -0.45 -2.24 18.47
CA ALA A 187 0.59 -3.21 18.16
C ALA A 187 0.05 -4.48 17.51
N ASN A 188 0.70 -4.93 16.43
CA ASN A 188 0.34 -6.10 15.65
C ASN A 188 -1.10 -6.02 15.09
N GLU A 189 -1.51 -4.84 14.67
CA GLU A 189 -2.85 -4.54 14.17
C GLU A 189 -2.84 -3.46 13.09
N TRP A 190 -3.92 -3.43 12.33
CA TRP A 190 -4.26 -2.35 11.41
C TRP A 190 -5.05 -1.26 12.15
N ALA A 191 -4.81 -0.01 11.75
CA ALA A 191 -5.61 1.12 12.19
C ALA A 191 -5.94 2.01 10.98
N TRP A 192 -7.19 2.43 10.90
CA TRP A 192 -7.69 3.42 9.94
C TRP A 192 -7.66 4.76 10.66
N LEU A 193 -6.71 5.63 10.30
CA LEU A 193 -6.41 6.85 11.02
C LEU A 193 -6.45 8.05 10.08
N GLU A 194 -6.87 9.16 10.62
CA GLU A 194 -6.82 10.46 9.98
C GLU A 194 -5.37 10.85 9.68
N ALA A 195 -5.16 11.34 8.48
CA ALA A 195 -3.84 11.68 7.95
C ALA A 195 -4.00 12.77 6.88
N GLU A 196 -4.48 13.93 7.30
CA GLU A 196 -4.61 15.11 6.45
C GLU A 196 -3.24 15.52 5.90
N ASP A 197 -3.22 16.00 4.68
CA ASP A 197 -2.04 16.55 4.02
C ASP A 197 -2.44 17.86 3.31
N GLU A 198 -2.10 19.00 3.92
CA GLU A 198 -2.41 20.33 3.38
C GLU A 198 -1.79 20.62 2.00
N GLU A 199 -0.77 19.85 1.57
CA GLU A 199 -0.12 20.05 0.27
C GLU A 199 -0.91 19.43 -0.90
N GLN A 200 -1.97 18.69 -0.63
CA GLN A 200 -2.77 18.01 -1.66
C GLN A 200 -4.16 18.62 -1.78
N ASP A 201 -4.23 19.61 -2.65
CA ASP A 201 -5.46 20.31 -3.07
C ASP A 201 -6.39 19.44 -3.96
N ASP A 202 -6.35 18.13 -3.87
CA ASP A 202 -7.09 17.24 -4.76
C ASP A 202 -8.34 16.69 -4.05
N ASP A 203 -9.52 17.00 -4.60
CA ASP A 203 -10.84 16.53 -4.11
C ASP A 203 -10.98 14.98 -4.04
N ASP A 204 -9.97 14.24 -4.51
CA ASP A 204 -9.92 12.78 -4.53
C ASP A 204 -9.12 12.17 -3.35
N PHE A 205 -8.63 13.00 -2.41
CA PHE A 205 -7.85 12.52 -1.27
C PHE A 205 -8.76 12.10 -0.11
N GLU A 206 -8.52 10.88 0.36
CA GLU A 206 -9.17 10.42 1.60
C GLU A 206 -8.39 11.00 2.80
N ASP A 207 -9.08 11.69 3.71
CA ASP A 207 -8.53 12.21 4.97
C ASP A 207 -8.03 11.11 5.90
N HIS A 208 -8.11 9.85 5.51
CA HIS A 208 -7.75 8.70 6.32
C HIS A 208 -6.98 7.65 5.52
N TYR A 209 -6.03 6.99 6.18
CA TYR A 209 -5.26 5.89 5.60
C TYR A 209 -5.16 4.69 6.53
N TRP A 210 -4.89 3.53 5.94
CA TRP A 210 -4.54 2.33 6.69
C TRP A 210 -3.07 2.35 7.09
N PHE A 211 -2.83 2.20 8.40
CA PHE A 211 -1.51 2.00 9.01
C PHE A 211 -1.42 0.61 9.61
N TYR A 212 -0.24 0.00 9.53
CA TYR A 212 0.03 -1.26 10.21
C TYR A 212 1.11 -1.11 11.26
N PHE A 213 0.77 -1.39 12.51
CA PHE A 213 1.68 -1.36 13.64
C PHE A 213 2.27 -2.74 13.89
N LYS A 214 3.62 -2.82 13.93
CA LYS A 214 4.37 -4.05 14.22
C LYS A 214 4.14 -4.48 15.66
N SER A 215 4.60 -5.69 16.03
CA SER A 215 4.50 -6.21 17.41
C SER A 215 5.21 -5.35 18.47
N ASN A 216 6.19 -4.54 18.05
CA ASN A 216 6.88 -3.59 18.91
C ASN A 216 6.19 -2.22 18.98
N GLY A 217 5.05 -2.05 18.35
CA GLY A 217 4.28 -0.80 18.29
C GLY A 217 4.69 0.18 17.20
N LYS A 218 5.84 -0.01 16.53
CA LYS A 218 6.26 0.89 15.46
C LYS A 218 5.43 0.70 14.21
N LYS A 219 5.00 1.79 13.56
CA LYS A 219 4.36 1.74 12.25
C LYS A 219 5.27 1.11 11.21
N SER A 220 4.70 0.49 10.20
CA SER A 220 5.42 0.06 8.99
C SER A 220 5.53 1.25 8.06
N ALA A 221 6.72 1.62 7.62
CA ALA A 221 6.97 2.74 6.73
C ALA A 221 8.08 2.35 5.73
N ASP A 222 8.07 2.97 4.55
CA ASP A 222 9.03 2.77 3.46
C ASP A 222 9.36 1.29 3.23
N THR A 223 8.34 0.45 3.12
CA THR A 223 8.57 -0.99 3.05
C THR A 223 7.46 -1.76 2.36
N LYS A 224 7.86 -2.84 1.68
CA LYS A 224 6.97 -3.91 1.24
C LYS A 224 6.89 -5.00 2.31
N LYS A 225 5.68 -5.31 2.77
CA LYS A 225 5.48 -6.25 3.87
C LYS A 225 4.39 -7.27 3.56
N THR A 226 4.62 -8.52 3.97
CA THR A 226 3.59 -9.55 3.94
C THR A 226 2.91 -9.64 5.30
N ILE A 227 1.59 -9.45 5.30
CA ILE A 227 0.74 -9.50 6.48
C ILE A 227 -0.40 -10.48 6.19
N ASN A 228 -0.55 -11.52 7.00
CA ASN A 228 -1.58 -12.57 6.81
C ASN A 228 -1.62 -13.14 5.38
N GLY A 229 -0.46 -13.31 4.74
CA GLY A 229 -0.32 -13.88 3.40
C GLY A 229 -0.56 -12.91 2.24
N ARG A 230 -0.93 -11.67 2.51
CA ARG A 230 -1.10 -10.60 1.52
C ARG A 230 0.06 -9.62 1.58
N LYS A 231 0.44 -9.05 0.43
CA LYS A 231 1.53 -8.08 0.32
C LYS A 231 0.97 -6.68 0.30
N TYR A 232 1.64 -5.79 1.01
CA TYR A 232 1.30 -4.37 1.12
C TYR A 232 2.55 -3.54 0.87
N LEU A 233 2.36 -2.36 0.33
CA LEU A 233 3.38 -1.31 0.28
C LEU A 233 2.97 -0.19 1.25
N PHE A 234 3.98 0.34 1.93
CA PHE A 234 3.84 1.46 2.84
C PHE A 234 4.79 2.56 2.39
N GLU A 235 4.31 3.76 2.28
CA GLU A 235 5.10 4.95 1.98
C GLU A 235 5.98 5.36 3.16
N GLU A 236 6.79 6.42 2.98
CA GLU A 236 7.66 6.98 4.01
C GLU A 236 6.85 7.41 5.25
N GLY A 237 5.68 8.02 5.05
CA GLY A 237 4.74 8.36 6.10
C GLY A 237 4.11 7.18 6.83
N GLY A 238 4.22 5.97 6.29
CA GLY A 238 3.70 4.74 6.88
C GLY A 238 2.26 4.40 6.49
N ASN A 239 1.62 5.20 5.67
CA ASN A 239 0.33 4.91 5.06
C ASN A 239 0.45 3.75 4.07
N ALA A 240 -0.52 2.85 4.08
CA ALA A 240 -0.62 1.79 3.09
C ALA A 240 -1.16 2.37 1.78
N VAL A 241 -0.43 2.13 0.68
CA VAL A 241 -0.78 2.66 -0.63
C VAL A 241 -1.84 1.85 -1.34
N PHE A 242 -2.58 2.50 -2.24
CA PHE A 242 -3.60 1.92 -3.10
C PHE A 242 -3.52 2.55 -4.51
N ASN A 243 -4.29 2.02 -5.46
CA ASN A 243 -4.21 2.36 -6.88
C ASN A 243 -2.87 1.93 -7.52
N TRP A 244 -2.46 2.66 -8.55
CA TRP A 244 -1.20 2.45 -9.23
C TRP A 244 -0.04 3.01 -8.39
N ILE A 245 1.02 2.22 -8.25
CA ILE A 245 2.11 2.52 -7.34
C ILE A 245 3.44 2.41 -8.08
N SER A 246 4.19 3.50 -8.11
CA SER A 246 5.61 3.51 -8.42
C SER A 246 6.43 3.11 -7.19
N THR A 247 7.63 2.58 -7.37
CA THR A 247 8.46 2.15 -6.24
C THR A 247 8.87 3.36 -5.40
N PRO A 248 8.61 3.39 -4.09
CA PRO A 248 9.11 4.45 -3.22
C PRO A 248 10.62 4.63 -3.37
N GLY A 249 11.08 5.88 -3.48
CA GLY A 249 12.51 6.25 -3.46
C GLY A 249 13.26 6.21 -4.79
N ASN A 250 12.63 5.92 -5.93
CA ASN A 250 13.31 5.92 -7.22
C ASN A 250 12.56 6.77 -8.26
N ALA A 251 12.76 8.08 -8.23
CA ALA A 251 12.14 9.07 -9.12
C ALA A 251 12.59 9.00 -10.60
N ALA A 252 13.34 7.98 -11.02
CA ALA A 252 13.99 7.93 -12.32
C ALA A 252 13.28 7.08 -13.39
N THR A 253 12.17 6.41 -13.08
CA THR A 253 11.39 5.70 -14.09
C THR A 253 9.90 5.82 -13.79
N PRO A 254 9.14 6.58 -14.58
CA PRO A 254 7.70 6.63 -14.48
C PRO A 254 7.12 5.33 -15.03
N SER A 255 7.06 4.28 -14.22
CA SER A 255 6.33 3.10 -14.60
C SER A 255 5.83 2.45 -13.33
N ASP A 256 4.55 2.61 -13.11
CA ASP A 256 3.87 1.93 -12.02
C ASP A 256 4.18 0.45 -12.07
N LYS A 257 4.76 -0.05 -10.99
CA LYS A 257 5.20 -1.45 -10.89
C LYS A 257 4.17 -2.33 -10.23
N PHE A 258 3.26 -1.71 -9.47
CA PHE A 258 2.32 -2.42 -8.63
C PHE A 258 0.95 -1.79 -8.74
N TYR A 259 -0.08 -2.59 -8.50
CA TYR A 259 -1.43 -2.12 -8.34
C TYR A 259 -2.06 -2.69 -7.08
N SER A 260 -2.70 -1.83 -6.30
CA SER A 260 -3.45 -2.20 -5.10
C SER A 260 -4.90 -1.79 -5.24
N GLN A 261 -5.82 -2.68 -4.88
CA GLN A 261 -7.26 -2.35 -4.88
C GLN A 261 -7.52 -1.22 -3.86
N PRO A 262 -8.24 -0.15 -4.24
CA PRO A 262 -8.49 0.97 -3.34
C PRO A 262 -9.10 0.59 -2.00
N SER A 263 -10.03 -0.37 -2.00
CA SER A 263 -10.73 -0.81 -0.78
C SER A 263 -9.88 -1.63 0.20
N ASP A 264 -8.77 -2.20 -0.26
CA ASP A 264 -8.10 -3.29 0.44
C ASP A 264 -6.61 -3.05 0.69
N SER A 265 -6.00 -2.14 -0.05
CA SER A 265 -4.57 -1.76 0.01
C SER A 265 -3.57 -2.92 -0.15
N TRP A 266 -3.97 -4.15 -0.50
CA TRP A 266 -3.01 -5.20 -0.80
C TRP A 266 -2.68 -5.24 -2.29
N LEU A 267 -1.43 -5.60 -2.62
CA LEU A 267 -0.97 -5.73 -3.98
C LEU A 267 -1.75 -6.81 -4.73
N SER A 268 -2.26 -6.45 -5.89
CA SER A 268 -2.86 -7.41 -6.82
C SER A 268 -1.83 -8.44 -7.26
N THR A 269 -2.25 -9.70 -7.38
CA THR A 269 -1.45 -10.81 -7.91
C THR A 269 -2.30 -11.65 -8.84
N GLY A 270 -1.69 -12.16 -9.92
CA GLY A 270 -2.44 -12.84 -10.97
C GLY A 270 -3.17 -11.86 -11.88
N TRP A 271 -4.26 -12.31 -12.48
CA TRP A 271 -5.09 -11.50 -13.37
C TRP A 271 -5.97 -10.52 -12.59
N PHE A 272 -6.02 -9.28 -13.05
CA PHE A 272 -6.97 -8.26 -12.57
C PHE A 272 -7.32 -7.29 -13.70
N LYS A 273 -8.39 -6.54 -13.53
CA LYS A 273 -8.92 -5.60 -14.50
C LYS A 273 -9.13 -4.26 -13.84
N THR A 274 -8.59 -3.20 -14.43
CA THR A 274 -8.71 -1.83 -13.93
C THR A 274 -8.42 -0.83 -15.05
N VAL A 275 -8.69 0.44 -14.80
CA VAL A 275 -8.27 1.55 -15.66
C VAL A 275 -6.76 1.73 -15.51
N PRO A 276 -5.99 1.94 -16.59
CA PRO A 276 -4.56 2.27 -16.50
C PRO A 276 -4.34 3.56 -15.71
N GLY A 277 -3.14 3.75 -15.14
CA GLY A 277 -2.77 5.01 -14.51
C GLY A 277 -2.62 6.14 -15.52
N GLU A 278 -2.84 7.39 -15.11
CA GLU A 278 -2.71 8.56 -15.99
C GLU A 278 -1.32 8.67 -16.62
N ASP A 279 -0.28 8.45 -15.83
CA ASP A 279 1.11 8.45 -16.30
C ASP A 279 1.47 7.26 -17.20
N GLN A 280 0.72 6.16 -17.10
CA GLN A 280 0.93 4.96 -17.90
C GLN A 280 0.30 5.10 -19.29
N ASP A 281 -0.94 5.50 -19.34
CA ASP A 281 -1.73 5.63 -20.55
C ASP A 281 -2.76 6.76 -20.37
N PRO A 282 -2.37 8.01 -20.67
CA PRO A 282 -3.25 9.18 -20.48
C PRO A 282 -4.55 9.12 -21.27
N GLU A 283 -4.57 8.42 -22.42
CA GLU A 283 -5.76 8.26 -23.24
C GLU A 283 -6.71 7.25 -22.61
N GLY A 284 -6.22 6.05 -22.28
CA GLY A 284 -7.00 5.01 -21.61
C GLY A 284 -7.50 5.44 -20.23
N TYR A 285 -6.70 6.21 -19.47
CA TYR A 285 -7.11 6.80 -18.20
C TYR A 285 -8.30 7.75 -18.39
N ARG A 286 -8.18 8.71 -19.32
CA ARG A 286 -9.22 9.72 -19.59
C ARG A 286 -10.53 9.11 -20.10
N ASP A 287 -10.43 8.04 -20.90
CA ASP A 287 -11.60 7.36 -21.46
C ASP A 287 -12.22 6.37 -20.46
N GLY A 288 -11.54 6.11 -19.34
CA GLY A 288 -12.02 5.23 -18.28
C GLY A 288 -12.14 3.76 -18.72
N GLU A 289 -11.36 3.35 -19.72
CA GLU A 289 -11.41 1.99 -20.23
C GLU A 289 -10.62 1.02 -19.36
N GLU A 290 -11.33 0.07 -18.79
CA GLU A 290 -10.69 -1.00 -18.04
C GLU A 290 -9.98 -1.99 -18.95
N CYS A 291 -8.70 -2.24 -18.67
CA CYS A 291 -7.84 -3.20 -19.35
C CYS A 291 -7.48 -4.38 -18.44
N TRP A 292 -7.09 -5.51 -19.03
CA TRP A 292 -6.55 -6.64 -18.30
C TRP A 292 -5.05 -6.47 -18.05
N PHE A 293 -4.67 -6.74 -16.81
CA PHE A 293 -3.29 -6.76 -16.35
C PHE A 293 -2.96 -8.08 -15.65
N TYR A 294 -1.69 -8.39 -15.57
CA TYR A 294 -1.22 -9.52 -14.82
C TYR A 294 -0.05 -9.11 -13.92
N ALA A 295 -0.20 -9.34 -12.62
CA ALA A 295 0.88 -9.17 -11.66
C ALA A 295 1.48 -10.54 -11.28
N ASP A 296 2.79 -10.60 -11.10
CA ASP A 296 3.46 -11.80 -10.66
C ASP A 296 3.19 -12.13 -9.18
N LYS A 297 3.84 -13.18 -8.66
CA LYS A 297 3.70 -13.58 -7.24
C LYS A 297 4.20 -12.51 -6.25
N ASP A 298 5.01 -11.57 -6.71
CA ASP A 298 5.57 -10.46 -5.92
C ASP A 298 4.76 -9.18 -6.06
N GLY A 299 3.67 -9.24 -6.85
CA GLY A 299 2.79 -8.12 -7.17
C GLY A 299 3.34 -7.21 -8.27
N GLU A 300 4.48 -7.57 -8.90
CA GLU A 300 5.04 -6.77 -9.99
C GLU A 300 4.25 -6.99 -11.28
N ILE A 301 3.87 -5.90 -11.93
CA ILE A 301 3.12 -5.92 -13.19
C ILE A 301 4.01 -6.45 -14.31
N VAL A 302 3.52 -7.44 -15.02
CA VAL A 302 4.14 -7.97 -16.23
C VAL A 302 3.91 -7.00 -17.36
N LYS A 303 4.98 -6.55 -18.03
CA LYS A 303 4.93 -5.57 -19.10
C LYS A 303 6.06 -5.71 -20.12
N GLY A 304 5.82 -5.26 -21.33
CA GLY A 304 6.78 -5.28 -22.43
C GLY A 304 7.24 -6.69 -22.79
N GLU A 305 6.42 -7.72 -22.56
CA GLU A 305 6.85 -9.09 -22.83
C GLU A 305 5.71 -10.03 -23.24
N ILE A 306 6.08 -11.10 -23.93
CA ILE A 306 5.23 -12.27 -24.12
C ILE A 306 5.46 -13.24 -22.95
N LYS A 307 4.43 -13.44 -22.12
CA LYS A 307 4.50 -14.24 -20.89
C LYS A 307 3.69 -15.52 -20.99
N ARG A 308 4.28 -16.63 -20.52
CA ARG A 308 3.53 -17.87 -20.34
C ARG A 308 2.87 -17.92 -18.97
N ILE A 309 1.53 -17.98 -18.94
CA ILE A 309 0.71 -18.01 -17.73
C ILE A 309 -0.18 -19.24 -17.78
N LYS A 310 -0.06 -20.15 -16.81
CA LYS A 310 -0.84 -21.40 -16.71
C LYS A 310 -0.88 -22.24 -17.99
N GLY A 311 0.18 -22.17 -18.80
CA GLY A 311 0.32 -22.96 -20.02
C GLY A 311 0.06 -22.19 -21.30
N GLU A 312 -0.70 -21.12 -21.28
CA GLU A 312 -1.01 -20.25 -22.39
C GLU A 312 -0.05 -19.05 -22.45
N TYR A 313 0.09 -18.43 -23.62
CA TYR A 313 0.94 -17.25 -23.83
C TYR A 313 0.08 -16.01 -24.05
N TYR A 314 0.51 -14.90 -23.45
CA TYR A 314 -0.12 -13.59 -23.52
C TYR A 314 0.95 -12.54 -23.79
N ALA A 315 0.59 -11.48 -24.47
CA ALA A 315 1.46 -10.33 -24.66
C ALA A 315 0.96 -9.15 -23.81
N PHE A 316 1.92 -8.39 -23.29
CA PHE A 316 1.66 -7.20 -22.53
C PHE A 316 2.47 -6.05 -23.12
N ASP A 317 1.84 -4.89 -23.32
CA ASP A 317 2.51 -3.70 -23.80
C ASP A 317 3.50 -3.14 -22.76
N GLU A 318 4.13 -2.02 -23.08
CA GLU A 318 5.07 -1.34 -22.18
C GLU A 318 4.44 -0.82 -20.90
N TYR A 319 3.13 -0.66 -20.87
CA TYR A 319 2.35 -0.23 -19.70
C TYR A 319 1.82 -1.42 -18.88
N GLY A 320 1.84 -2.62 -19.45
CA GLY A 320 1.35 -3.85 -18.84
C GLY A 320 -0.08 -4.22 -19.23
N LYS A 321 -0.70 -3.50 -20.18
CA LYS A 321 -2.01 -3.89 -20.72
C LYS A 321 -1.86 -5.15 -21.54
N MET A 322 -2.75 -6.12 -21.32
CA MET A 322 -2.81 -7.33 -22.13
C MET A 322 -3.28 -6.98 -23.55
N LEU A 323 -2.52 -7.43 -24.55
CA LEU A 323 -2.85 -7.25 -25.97
C LEU A 323 -3.88 -8.28 -26.44
N GLU A 324 -4.88 -7.82 -27.18
CA GLU A 324 -5.93 -8.62 -27.82
C GLU A 324 -5.99 -8.21 -29.31
N GLY A 325 -6.11 -9.14 -30.23
CA GLY A 325 -6.15 -8.80 -31.66
C GLY A 325 -4.93 -9.29 -32.42
N LEU A 326 -4.73 -8.72 -33.59
CA LEU A 326 -3.63 -9.04 -34.52
C LEU A 326 -2.59 -7.92 -34.48
N TYR A 327 -1.32 -8.29 -34.30
CA TYR A 327 -0.22 -7.34 -34.16
C TYR A 327 0.97 -7.75 -35.04
N LYS A 328 1.69 -6.75 -35.56
CA LYS A 328 3.07 -6.90 -36.00
C LYS A 328 4.01 -6.46 -34.89
N MET A 329 4.97 -7.31 -34.56
CA MET A 329 5.86 -7.10 -33.42
C MET A 329 7.31 -7.43 -33.77
N SER A 330 8.23 -6.68 -33.14
CA SER A 330 9.64 -7.09 -33.00
C SER A 330 9.85 -7.61 -31.59
N VAL A 331 10.21 -8.90 -31.49
CA VAL A 331 10.34 -9.59 -30.20
C VAL A 331 11.75 -10.20 -30.09
N ASN A 332 12.43 -9.96 -28.96
CA ASN A 332 13.71 -10.57 -28.67
C ASN A 332 13.69 -11.15 -27.24
N ASP A 333 14.01 -12.44 -27.08
CA ASP A 333 13.96 -13.16 -25.79
C ASP A 333 12.63 -12.94 -25.02
N SER A 334 11.51 -13.04 -25.74
CA SER A 334 10.16 -12.76 -25.23
C SER A 334 9.90 -11.29 -24.84
N LYS A 335 10.86 -10.39 -24.96
CA LYS A 335 10.67 -8.96 -24.75
C LYS A 335 10.23 -8.29 -26.04
N ILE A 336 9.15 -7.54 -25.95
CA ILE A 336 8.59 -6.77 -27.06
C ILE A 336 9.42 -5.49 -27.19
N GLN A 337 10.04 -5.30 -28.35
CA GLN A 337 10.86 -4.10 -28.64
C GLN A 337 10.01 -3.00 -29.28
N SER A 338 9.06 -3.43 -30.13
CA SER A 338 8.08 -2.57 -30.79
C SER A 338 6.89 -3.39 -31.20
N TRP A 339 5.74 -2.76 -31.34
CA TRP A 339 4.49 -3.37 -31.73
C TRP A 339 3.57 -2.35 -32.40
N GLU A 340 2.74 -2.82 -33.32
CA GLU A 340 1.67 -2.06 -33.95
C GLU A 340 0.48 -2.99 -34.18
N GLU A 341 -0.73 -2.50 -33.96
CA GLU A 341 -1.96 -3.24 -34.24
C GLU A 341 -2.22 -3.30 -35.73
N ILE A 342 -2.79 -4.42 -36.18
CA ILE A 342 -3.20 -4.65 -37.58
C ILE A 342 -4.73 -4.66 -37.59
N GLU A 343 -5.33 -3.56 -38.00
CA GLU A 343 -6.78 -3.39 -38.08
C GLU A 343 -7.29 -3.66 -39.51
N SER A 344 -6.44 -3.42 -40.51
CA SER A 344 -6.74 -3.60 -41.92
C SER A 344 -5.69 -4.44 -42.67
N GLU A 345 -5.97 -4.82 -43.91
CA GLU A 345 -5.00 -5.50 -44.76
C GLU A 345 -3.77 -4.63 -45.10
N ASP A 346 -3.96 -3.30 -45.13
CA ASP A 346 -2.91 -2.35 -45.48
C ASP A 346 -1.86 -2.19 -44.35
N ASP A 347 -2.19 -2.58 -43.11
CA ASP A 347 -1.27 -2.54 -41.93
C ASP A 347 -0.33 -3.76 -41.90
N MET A 348 -0.57 -4.77 -42.77
CA MET A 348 0.29 -5.95 -42.79
C MET A 348 1.72 -5.60 -43.20
N PRO A 349 2.74 -6.17 -42.50
CA PRO A 349 4.13 -5.93 -42.89
C PRO A 349 4.46 -6.57 -44.22
N GLU A 350 5.35 -5.90 -44.99
CA GLU A 350 5.89 -6.46 -46.20
C GLU A 350 6.73 -7.72 -45.91
N PRO A 351 6.90 -8.65 -46.87
CA PRO A 351 7.57 -9.93 -46.64
C PRO A 351 9.05 -9.81 -46.21
N ASP A 352 9.71 -8.70 -46.52
CA ASP A 352 11.12 -8.42 -46.25
C ASP A 352 11.34 -7.56 -44.98
N GLU A 353 10.29 -7.10 -44.33
CA GLU A 353 10.37 -6.38 -43.07
C GLU A 353 10.68 -7.30 -41.88
N ALA A 354 11.40 -6.73 -40.89
CA ALA A 354 11.82 -7.47 -39.70
C ALA A 354 10.71 -7.69 -38.64
N TRP A 355 9.46 -7.48 -39.03
CA TRP A 355 8.29 -7.72 -38.19
C TRP A 355 7.83 -9.16 -38.23
N ALA A 356 7.30 -9.64 -37.12
CA ALA A 356 6.57 -10.90 -37.06
C ALA A 356 5.12 -10.65 -36.65
N VAL A 357 4.18 -11.27 -37.36
CA VAL A 357 2.74 -11.13 -37.04
C VAL A 357 2.33 -12.15 -35.98
N TYR A 358 1.62 -11.69 -34.98
CA TYR A 358 1.04 -12.51 -33.91
C TYR A 358 -0.45 -12.25 -33.75
N TYR A 359 -1.19 -13.25 -33.30
CA TYR A 359 -2.61 -13.13 -33.02
C TYR A 359 -2.92 -13.57 -31.58
N PHE A 360 -3.50 -12.66 -30.80
CA PHE A 360 -3.85 -12.89 -29.40
C PHE A 360 -5.35 -13.09 -29.17
N GLY A 361 -6.03 -13.63 -30.18
CA GLY A 361 -7.47 -13.88 -30.14
C GLY A 361 -8.29 -12.61 -30.33
N GLY A 362 -9.61 -12.75 -30.26
CA GLY A 362 -10.52 -11.61 -30.28
C GLY A 362 -10.77 -11.05 -28.88
N ALA A 363 -11.64 -10.04 -28.78
CA ALA A 363 -11.97 -9.35 -27.55
C ALA A 363 -12.22 -10.30 -26.37
N LYS A 364 -11.55 -10.04 -25.25
CA LYS A 364 -11.60 -10.81 -23.98
C LYS A 364 -10.87 -12.16 -23.98
N ASP A 365 -10.08 -12.48 -25.01
CA ASP A 365 -9.33 -13.73 -25.06
C ASP A 365 -7.87 -13.52 -24.66
N GLY A 366 -7.12 -12.65 -25.36
CA GLY A 366 -5.72 -12.31 -25.10
C GLY A 366 -4.73 -13.46 -25.30
N THR A 367 -5.17 -14.70 -25.54
CA THR A 367 -4.27 -15.85 -25.70
C THR A 367 -3.62 -15.88 -27.08
N MET A 368 -2.30 -16.07 -27.12
CA MET A 368 -1.56 -16.26 -28.37
C MET A 368 -2.09 -17.48 -29.15
N LYS A 369 -2.53 -17.26 -30.36
CA LYS A 369 -3.04 -18.32 -31.23
C LYS A 369 -1.91 -18.98 -32.01
N THR A 370 -2.09 -20.25 -32.32
CA THR A 370 -1.18 -21.06 -33.13
C THR A 370 -1.97 -21.91 -34.12
N GLY A 371 -1.36 -22.26 -35.27
CA GLY A 371 -2.04 -22.99 -36.34
C GLY A 371 -2.94 -22.07 -37.16
N LYS A 372 -3.95 -22.65 -37.81
CA LYS A 372 -4.83 -21.91 -38.73
C LYS A 372 -5.91 -21.17 -37.96
N ALA A 373 -6.10 -19.89 -38.28
CA ALA A 373 -7.13 -19.01 -37.73
C ALA A 373 -7.81 -18.23 -38.89
N THR A 374 -9.10 -17.90 -38.69
CA THR A 374 -9.79 -16.93 -39.54
C THR A 374 -9.96 -15.65 -38.75
N ILE A 375 -9.46 -14.55 -39.27
CA ILE A 375 -9.44 -13.23 -38.63
C ILE A 375 -10.19 -12.27 -39.54
N GLU A 376 -11.03 -11.44 -38.97
CA GLU A 376 -11.76 -10.38 -39.65
C GLU A 376 -10.98 -9.08 -39.51
N LEU A 377 -10.61 -8.45 -40.61
CA LEU A 377 -9.94 -7.17 -40.72
C LEU A 377 -10.80 -6.27 -41.58
N ASP A 378 -11.17 -5.11 -41.08
CA ASP A 378 -12.04 -4.13 -41.80
C ASP A 378 -13.29 -4.78 -42.48
N GLY A 379 -13.91 -5.73 -41.77
CA GLY A 379 -15.11 -6.44 -42.25
C GLY A 379 -14.85 -7.57 -43.24
N GLU A 380 -13.60 -7.82 -43.68
CA GLU A 380 -13.20 -8.92 -44.53
C GLU A 380 -12.56 -10.07 -43.75
N LYS A 381 -12.77 -11.30 -44.21
CA LYS A 381 -12.25 -12.51 -43.57
C LYS A 381 -11.01 -13.04 -44.26
N PHE A 382 -9.94 -13.12 -43.52
CA PHE A 382 -8.65 -13.63 -43.94
C PHE A 382 -8.30 -14.92 -43.18
N THR A 383 -7.62 -15.83 -43.89
CA THR A 383 -7.08 -17.05 -43.28
C THR A 383 -5.62 -16.85 -42.96
N PHE A 384 -5.27 -17.10 -41.71
CA PHE A 384 -3.89 -17.06 -41.22
C PHE A 384 -3.42 -18.45 -40.80
N ASN A 385 -2.09 -18.64 -40.75
CA ASN A 385 -1.43 -19.80 -40.19
C ASN A 385 -0.25 -19.36 -39.32
N PHE A 386 -0.27 -19.71 -38.03
CA PHE A 386 0.74 -19.35 -37.06
C PHE A 386 1.57 -20.57 -36.64
N ARG A 387 2.85 -20.38 -36.38
CA ARG A 387 3.77 -21.45 -35.95
C ARG A 387 3.31 -22.08 -34.61
N LYS A 388 3.28 -23.41 -34.56
CA LYS A 388 2.72 -24.16 -33.43
C LYS A 388 3.74 -24.38 -32.30
N SER A 389 5.02 -24.36 -32.62
CA SER A 389 6.10 -24.72 -31.67
C SER A 389 7.45 -24.12 -32.11
N GLY A 390 8.48 -24.32 -31.31
CA GLY A 390 9.80 -23.77 -31.55
C GLY A 390 9.96 -22.38 -30.94
N GLU A 391 11.10 -21.76 -31.20
CA GLU A 391 11.42 -20.40 -30.76
C GLU A 391 10.46 -19.36 -31.35
N ASP A 392 10.01 -19.60 -32.59
CA ASP A 392 9.06 -18.72 -33.31
C ASP A 392 7.59 -19.08 -33.04
N ARG A 393 7.26 -19.79 -31.96
CA ARG A 393 5.86 -20.12 -31.64
C ARG A 393 4.98 -18.88 -31.64
N GLY A 394 3.83 -18.95 -32.33
CA GLY A 394 2.85 -17.87 -32.45
C GLY A 394 3.13 -16.87 -33.54
N GLN A 395 4.32 -16.88 -34.15
CA GLN A 395 4.61 -16.04 -35.31
C GLN A 395 3.85 -16.50 -36.56
N GLY A 396 3.43 -15.56 -37.38
CA GLY A 396 2.89 -15.79 -38.68
C GLY A 396 3.85 -16.64 -39.51
N PHE A 397 3.32 -17.72 -40.09
CA PHE A 397 4.12 -18.65 -40.89
C PHE A 397 4.46 -18.03 -42.24
N ASN A 398 5.74 -18.04 -42.59
CA ASN A 398 6.21 -17.71 -43.93
C ASN A 398 6.58 -19.00 -44.64
N GLY A 399 5.95 -19.27 -45.81
CA GLY A 399 6.28 -20.45 -46.57
C GLY A 399 5.09 -21.18 -47.22
N ILE A 400 5.38 -22.38 -47.69
CA ILE A 400 4.39 -23.28 -48.33
C ILE A 400 4.00 -24.38 -47.35
N ASP A 401 2.72 -24.41 -46.94
CA ASP A 401 2.16 -25.45 -46.07
C ASP A 401 0.89 -26.04 -46.73
N ASP A 402 0.83 -27.37 -46.78
CA ASP A 402 -0.30 -28.12 -47.36
C ASP A 402 -0.79 -27.57 -48.74
N GLY A 403 0.17 -27.14 -49.58
CA GLY A 403 -0.12 -26.60 -50.94
C GLY A 403 -0.78 -25.21 -50.91
N ASN A 404 -0.59 -24.46 -49.90
CA ASN A 404 -0.95 -23.06 -49.76
C ASN A 404 0.32 -22.23 -49.45
N ILE A 405 0.34 -20.98 -49.88
CA ILE A 405 1.42 -20.01 -49.59
C ILE A 405 0.94 -19.04 -48.56
N TYR A 406 1.79 -18.77 -47.59
CA TYR A 406 1.52 -17.82 -46.52
C TYR A 406 2.66 -16.79 -46.42
N PHE A 407 2.30 -15.52 -46.33
CA PHE A 407 3.21 -14.41 -45.98
C PHE A 407 2.81 -13.81 -44.63
N GLN A 408 3.74 -13.70 -43.71
CA GLN A 408 3.46 -13.22 -42.37
C GLN A 408 2.20 -13.86 -41.75
N GLY A 409 2.00 -15.12 -42.03
CA GLY A 409 0.83 -15.89 -41.60
C GLY A 409 -0.37 -15.81 -42.57
N LYS A 410 -0.52 -14.77 -43.36
CA LYS A 410 -1.68 -14.54 -44.22
C LYS A 410 -1.64 -15.43 -45.46
N LEU A 411 -2.75 -16.12 -45.69
CA LEU A 411 -2.93 -16.97 -46.87
C LEU A 411 -2.95 -16.14 -48.17
N GLN A 412 -2.09 -16.47 -49.09
CA GLN A 412 -2.08 -15.91 -50.45
C GLN A 412 -3.09 -16.60 -51.33
N LYS A 413 -4.06 -15.85 -51.85
CA LYS A 413 -5.13 -16.36 -52.71
C LYS A 413 -5.44 -15.36 -53.85
N ALA A 414 -6.04 -15.85 -54.94
CA ALA A 414 -6.65 -14.98 -55.95
C ALA A 414 -7.95 -14.39 -55.41
N ASP A 415 -8.29 -13.19 -55.82
CA ASP A 415 -9.58 -12.60 -55.54
C ASP A 415 -10.70 -13.30 -56.31
N SER A 416 -11.95 -13.11 -55.88
CA SER A 416 -13.09 -13.82 -56.41
C SER A 416 -13.31 -13.56 -57.90
N ASP A 417 -12.95 -12.39 -58.39
CA ASP A 417 -13.05 -11.91 -59.76
C ASP A 417 -11.82 -12.29 -60.62
N GLU A 418 -10.65 -12.53 -60.03
CA GLU A 418 -9.40 -12.89 -60.73
C GLU A 418 -9.34 -14.37 -61.12
N LYS A 419 -9.95 -15.30 -60.36
CA LYS A 419 -9.86 -16.77 -60.44
C LYS A 419 -8.48 -17.34 -60.13
N LEU A 420 -7.41 -16.75 -60.65
CA LEU A 420 -6.03 -17.20 -60.53
C LEU A 420 -5.14 -15.97 -60.30
N LYS A 421 -4.18 -16.10 -59.41
CA LYS A 421 -3.17 -15.07 -59.08
C LYS A 421 -1.78 -15.70 -59.11
N VAL A 422 -0.81 -14.97 -59.62
CA VAL A 422 0.59 -15.33 -59.50
C VAL A 422 1.13 -14.72 -58.21
N VAL A 423 1.71 -15.56 -57.36
CA VAL A 423 2.33 -15.17 -56.09
C VAL A 423 3.82 -15.45 -56.17
N GLU A 424 4.63 -14.42 -56.05
CA GLU A 424 6.09 -14.51 -55.98
C GLU A 424 6.50 -15.03 -54.61
N TRP A 425 7.28 -16.11 -54.56
CA TRP A 425 7.86 -16.65 -53.32
C TRP A 425 9.39 -16.64 -53.42
N ASN A 426 10.03 -15.86 -52.55
CA ASN A 426 11.48 -15.66 -52.54
C ASN A 426 12.20 -16.44 -51.38
N GLY A 427 11.56 -17.43 -50.79
CA GLY A 427 12.17 -18.28 -49.77
C GLY A 427 13.21 -19.26 -50.35
N ASP A 428 14.22 -19.59 -49.54
CA ASP A 428 15.47 -20.23 -49.96
C ASP A 428 15.34 -21.60 -50.66
N GLU A 429 14.34 -22.44 -50.31
CA GLU A 429 14.28 -23.81 -50.81
C GLU A 429 13.30 -24.02 -51.99
N ASP A 430 12.31 -23.20 -52.15
CA ASP A 430 11.26 -23.35 -53.15
C ASP A 430 10.88 -22.01 -53.81
N SER A 431 11.86 -21.13 -54.01
CA SER A 431 11.63 -19.84 -54.68
C SER A 431 11.03 -19.97 -56.09
N GLY A 432 10.19 -19.00 -56.45
CA GLY A 432 9.59 -18.90 -57.79
C GLY A 432 8.15 -18.35 -57.74
N ASP A 433 7.60 -18.11 -58.91
CA ASP A 433 6.26 -17.60 -59.14
C ASP A 433 5.24 -18.74 -59.09
N TYR A 434 4.39 -18.78 -58.11
CA TYR A 434 3.36 -19.82 -57.98
C TYR A 434 1.99 -19.34 -58.39
N LEU A 435 1.27 -20.20 -59.11
CA LEU A 435 -0.10 -19.93 -59.50
C LEU A 435 -1.05 -20.43 -58.37
N VAL A 436 -1.84 -19.55 -57.80
CA VAL A 436 -2.86 -19.90 -56.77
C VAL A 436 -4.26 -19.59 -57.27
N ASN A 437 -5.24 -20.29 -56.72
CA ASN A 437 -6.65 -20.04 -57.01
C ASN A 437 -7.33 -19.22 -55.87
N THR A 438 -8.62 -18.98 -55.98
CA THR A 438 -9.44 -18.25 -55.01
C THR A 438 -9.53 -18.92 -53.61
N SER A 439 -9.21 -20.21 -53.49
CA SER A 439 -9.08 -20.91 -52.19
C SER A 439 -7.64 -20.95 -51.69
N GLY A 440 -6.70 -20.25 -52.33
CA GLY A 440 -5.28 -20.22 -51.97
C GLY A 440 -4.50 -21.48 -52.36
N LYS A 441 -5.11 -22.44 -53.04
CA LYS A 441 -4.41 -23.68 -53.46
C LYS A 441 -3.51 -23.46 -54.67
N ILE A 442 -2.24 -23.92 -54.51
CA ILE A 442 -1.25 -23.92 -55.58
C ILE A 442 -1.74 -24.83 -56.74
N GLN A 443 -1.75 -24.30 -57.93
CA GLN A 443 -2.20 -24.96 -59.12
C GLN A 443 -1.03 -25.70 -59.80
N LYS A 444 -0.93 -27.02 -59.58
CA LYS A 444 0.18 -27.87 -60.09
C LYS A 444 -0.15 -28.51 -61.45
N LYS A 445 0.88 -28.67 -62.28
CA LYS A 445 0.79 -29.40 -63.60
C LYS A 445 -0.29 -28.84 -64.49
N LYS A 446 -0.56 -27.55 -64.49
CA LYS A 446 -1.54 -26.95 -65.44
C LYS A 446 -0.90 -26.74 -66.79
N LYS A 447 -1.68 -26.96 -67.79
CA LYS A 447 -1.21 -26.82 -69.21
C LYS A 447 -1.83 -25.65 -69.94
N ASN A 448 -2.79 -24.99 -69.50
CA ASN A 448 -3.41 -23.76 -69.97
C ASN A 448 -4.52 -23.37 -69.02
N ALA A 449 -4.14 -23.07 -67.76
CA ALA A 449 -5.10 -22.54 -66.77
C ALA A 449 -5.41 -21.11 -67.18
N LYS A 450 -6.69 -20.76 -67.24
CA LYS A 450 -7.17 -19.45 -67.71
C LYS A 450 -7.66 -18.64 -66.52
N ASP A 451 -7.17 -17.43 -66.34
CA ASP A 451 -7.69 -16.47 -65.37
C ASP A 451 -8.95 -15.74 -65.89
N ALA A 452 -9.39 -14.74 -65.16
CA ALA A 452 -10.55 -13.94 -65.53
C ALA A 452 -10.29 -12.97 -66.67
N ASP A 453 -9.05 -12.58 -66.89
CA ASP A 453 -8.58 -11.63 -67.92
C ASP A 453 -8.17 -12.35 -69.21
N ASP A 454 -8.55 -13.64 -69.36
CA ASP A 454 -8.22 -14.45 -70.52
C ASP A 454 -6.73 -14.76 -70.66
N ARG A 455 -5.87 -14.58 -69.64
CA ARG A 455 -4.47 -15.00 -69.64
C ARG A 455 -4.35 -16.50 -69.38
N TYR A 456 -3.38 -17.15 -70.02
CA TYR A 456 -3.16 -18.59 -69.87
C TYR A 456 -1.84 -18.88 -69.15
N TYR A 457 -1.91 -19.76 -68.15
CA TYR A 457 -0.76 -20.15 -67.35
C TYR A 457 -0.45 -21.65 -67.54
N CYS A 458 0.86 -21.94 -67.65
CA CYS A 458 1.36 -23.32 -67.52
C CYS A 458 2.15 -23.39 -66.16
N THR A 459 2.00 -24.51 -65.45
CA THR A 459 2.74 -24.73 -64.22
C THR A 459 3.45 -26.06 -64.16
N ASP A 460 4.58 -26.14 -63.49
CA ASP A 460 5.36 -27.33 -63.22
C ASP A 460 4.71 -28.26 -62.16
N SER A 461 5.42 -29.32 -61.79
CA SER A 461 4.96 -30.26 -60.76
C SER A 461 4.85 -29.70 -59.39
N LYS A 462 5.56 -28.60 -59.10
CA LYS A 462 5.49 -27.86 -57.82
C LYS A 462 4.41 -26.78 -57.85
N GLY A 463 3.95 -26.37 -59.08
CA GLY A 463 2.98 -25.29 -59.26
C GLY A 463 3.61 -23.94 -59.61
N ARG A 464 4.91 -23.93 -59.93
CA ARG A 464 5.59 -22.73 -60.40
C ARG A 464 5.21 -22.42 -61.83
N VAL A 465 4.98 -21.16 -62.10
CA VAL A 465 4.61 -20.70 -63.46
C VAL A 465 5.81 -20.88 -64.40
N THR A 466 5.58 -21.61 -65.49
CA THR A 466 6.61 -21.89 -66.54
C THR A 466 6.36 -21.10 -67.78
N ARG A 467 5.11 -20.65 -67.96
CA ARG A 467 4.68 -19.88 -69.16
C ARG A 467 3.43 -19.06 -68.82
N VAL A 468 3.42 -17.81 -69.27
CA VAL A 468 2.25 -16.93 -69.33
C VAL A 468 1.98 -16.62 -70.83
N GLY A 469 0.73 -16.70 -71.25
CA GLY A 469 0.36 -16.44 -72.63
C GLY A 469 -0.98 -15.75 -72.78
#